data_5e606bd32d2b69bed6090b51497d5ef5
#
_entry.id   5e606bd32d2b69bed6090b51497d5ef5
#
_cell.length_a   1.000
_cell.length_b   1.000
_cell.length_c   1.000
_cell.angle_alpha   90.00
_cell.angle_beta   90.00
_cell.angle_gamma   90.00
#
_symmetry.space_group_name_H-M   'P 1'
#
loop_
_entity.id
_entity.type
_entity.pdbx_description
1 polymer ?
#
loop_
_entity_poly.entity_id
_entity_poly.type
_entity_poly.pdbx_seq_one_letter_code
_entity_poly.pdbx_strand_id
1 'polypeptide(L)'
;HIVGVLLNDCTEMLYKLLAPMLERETGLPVVGFLPPMPDAAIESRHLGLKTAGEIADLQQKIQILTAAAQKNIDWPRLLALFDRPAPMAPAVQAAAPTVRIAVAQDEAFCFTYAETLESLQAAGAELCYFSPLRDAALPQKIGGLYLPGGYPELYAAQLAANTAMRCAINTAVQRGLPTVAECGGFLYLGQTLEDDAGTAHPMAGVLPGQGFRVGRLVRFGYAALTPQADSMLFRAGEPVPVHEFHHWDSTCNGTAFAAQKANGRHWDCGFANGHLYAGFPHLYWAGTPLPQRFVTAAAQYAQTKTGRTV
;
A
#
# COMPACT_ATOMS: atom_id res chain seq x y z
N HIS A 1 2.19 25.38 -0.23
CA HIS A 1 1.47 26.63 -0.44
C HIS A 1 0.02 26.46 0.03
N ILE A 2 -0.36 27.17 1.12
CA ILE A 2 -1.72 27.16 1.68
C ILE A 2 -2.45 28.36 1.13
N VAL A 3 -3.67 28.18 0.59
CA VAL A 3 -4.46 29.26 -0.04
C VAL A 3 -5.77 29.58 0.70
N GLY A 4 -6.17 28.74 1.64
CA GLY A 4 -7.38 28.94 2.45
C GLY A 4 -7.46 27.92 3.60
N VAL A 5 -8.38 28.15 4.51
CA VAL A 5 -8.60 27.32 5.71
C VAL A 5 -10.05 26.86 5.76
N LEU A 6 -10.28 25.57 5.99
CA LEU A 6 -11.56 24.96 6.34
C LEU A 6 -11.42 24.36 7.75
N LEU A 7 -12.28 24.75 8.70
CA LEU A 7 -12.24 24.22 10.06
C LEU A 7 -13.02 22.89 10.12
N ASN A 8 -12.43 21.86 10.67
CA ASN A 8 -13.06 20.56 10.87
C ASN A 8 -13.32 20.32 12.37
N ASP A 9 -14.35 19.55 12.69
CA ASP A 9 -14.79 19.25 14.07
C ASP A 9 -14.99 20.53 14.88
N CYS A 10 -15.61 21.51 14.27
CA CYS A 10 -15.73 22.88 14.80
C CYS A 10 -17.20 23.29 14.90
N THR A 11 -17.65 23.72 16.10
CA THR A 11 -19.02 24.23 16.27
C THR A 11 -19.18 25.61 15.62
N GLU A 12 -20.41 25.97 15.26
CA GLU A 12 -20.70 27.27 14.66
C GLU A 12 -20.24 28.43 15.56
N MET A 13 -20.39 28.29 16.89
CA MET A 13 -19.93 29.29 17.85
C MET A 13 -18.42 29.48 17.80
N LEU A 14 -17.70 28.36 17.75
CA LEU A 14 -16.23 28.38 17.69
C LEU A 14 -15.75 28.93 16.35
N TYR A 15 -16.43 28.56 15.25
CA TYR A 15 -16.16 29.10 13.91
C TYR A 15 -16.27 30.63 13.89
N LYS A 16 -17.37 31.22 14.44
CA LYS A 16 -17.57 32.66 14.50
C LYS A 16 -16.48 33.38 15.28
N LEU A 17 -15.88 32.70 16.25
CA LEU A 17 -14.77 33.25 17.04
C LEU A 17 -13.44 33.14 16.31
N LEU A 18 -13.14 31.96 15.76
CA LEU A 18 -11.82 31.65 15.21
C LEU A 18 -11.60 32.18 13.78
N ALA A 19 -12.63 32.20 12.93
CA ALA A 19 -12.47 32.59 11.54
C ALA A 19 -11.88 34.00 11.39
N PRO A 20 -12.42 35.07 12.04
CA PRO A 20 -11.84 36.40 11.90
C PRO A 20 -10.44 36.50 12.51
N MET A 21 -10.13 35.74 13.55
CA MET A 21 -8.78 35.67 14.11
C MET A 21 -7.79 35.09 13.14
N LEU A 22 -8.12 33.92 12.56
CA LEU A 22 -7.25 33.22 11.58
C LEU A 22 -7.02 34.09 10.36
N GLU A 23 -8.05 34.70 9.80
CA GLU A 23 -7.91 35.61 8.66
C GLU A 23 -6.99 36.78 8.95
N ARG A 24 -7.13 37.41 10.12
CA ARG A 24 -6.27 38.51 10.52
C ARG A 24 -4.80 38.11 10.71
N GLU A 25 -4.57 36.96 11.39
CA GLU A 25 -3.21 36.55 11.76
C GLU A 25 -2.46 35.88 10.58
N THR A 26 -3.20 35.24 9.69
CA THR A 26 -2.56 34.44 8.56
C THR A 26 -2.68 35.10 7.19
N GLY A 27 -3.62 36.06 7.03
CA GLY A 27 -3.98 36.62 5.74
C GLY A 27 -4.68 35.62 4.79
N LEU A 28 -5.06 34.43 5.30
CA LEU A 28 -5.70 33.39 4.51
C LEU A 28 -7.23 33.41 4.73
N PRO A 29 -8.04 33.23 3.67
CA PRO A 29 -9.49 33.14 3.81
C PRO A 29 -9.89 31.88 4.58
N VAL A 30 -10.84 32.03 5.53
CA VAL A 30 -11.49 30.88 6.17
C VAL A 30 -12.82 30.63 5.44
N VAL A 31 -12.88 29.52 4.69
CA VAL A 31 -13.98 29.25 3.76
C VAL A 31 -15.14 28.47 4.35
N GLY A 32 -15.13 28.18 5.64
CA GLY A 32 -16.23 27.51 6.32
C GLY A 32 -15.77 26.55 7.40
N PHE A 33 -16.70 25.71 7.86
CA PHE A 33 -16.44 24.70 8.87
C PHE A 33 -17.29 23.44 8.67
N LEU A 34 -16.84 22.32 9.23
CA LEU A 34 -17.62 21.09 9.39
C LEU A 34 -17.85 20.89 10.90
N PRO A 35 -19.10 20.73 11.35
CA PRO A 35 -19.40 20.48 12.76
C PRO A 35 -19.02 19.05 13.17
N PRO A 36 -18.98 18.73 14.48
CA PRO A 36 -18.91 17.35 14.95
C PRO A 36 -20.07 16.52 14.39
N MET A 37 -19.76 15.36 13.75
CA MET A 37 -20.75 14.50 13.09
C MET A 37 -20.52 13.03 13.49
N PRO A 38 -20.96 12.62 14.70
CA PRO A 38 -20.78 11.23 15.16
C PRO A 38 -21.32 10.20 14.19
N ASP A 39 -22.48 10.48 13.55
CA ASP A 39 -23.12 9.57 12.59
C ASP A 39 -22.37 9.43 11.26
N ALA A 40 -21.42 10.33 10.98
CA ALA A 40 -20.52 10.23 9.83
C ALA A 40 -19.12 9.75 10.20
N ALA A 41 -18.88 9.40 11.47
CA ALA A 41 -17.58 8.91 11.91
C ALA A 41 -17.26 7.55 11.25
N ILE A 42 -16.02 7.41 10.78
CA ILE A 42 -15.48 6.15 10.28
C ILE A 42 -14.65 5.52 11.40
N GLU A 43 -14.94 4.25 11.68
CA GLU A 43 -14.22 3.51 12.72
C GLU A 43 -12.74 3.39 12.38
N SER A 44 -11.90 3.60 13.39
CA SER A 44 -10.45 3.46 13.28
C SER A 44 -10.01 2.05 13.64
N ARG A 45 -8.97 1.57 12.96
CA ARG A 45 -8.20 0.37 13.31
C ARG A 45 -6.84 0.76 13.86
N HIS A 46 -6.08 -0.26 14.30
CA HIS A 46 -4.71 -0.03 14.79
C HIS A 46 -3.75 0.54 13.72
N LEU A 47 -4.02 0.33 12.44
CA LEU A 47 -3.24 0.88 11.30
C LEU A 47 -4.04 1.87 10.44
N GLY A 48 -5.04 2.53 10.99
CA GLY A 48 -5.84 3.51 10.24
C GLY A 48 -7.33 3.20 10.23
N LEU A 49 -8.04 3.74 9.25
CA LEU A 49 -9.48 3.58 9.12
C LEU A 49 -9.84 2.24 8.46
N LYS A 50 -11.09 1.79 8.65
CA LYS A 50 -11.68 0.72 7.83
C LYS A 50 -11.68 1.15 6.36
N THR A 51 -11.47 0.19 5.45
CA THR A 51 -11.52 0.46 4.02
C THR A 51 -12.94 0.75 3.54
N ALA A 52 -13.08 1.49 2.45
CA ALA A 52 -14.39 1.87 1.90
C ALA A 52 -15.31 0.65 1.64
N GLY A 53 -14.74 -0.48 1.22
CA GLY A 53 -15.50 -1.71 0.94
C GLY A 53 -16.06 -2.42 2.19
N GLU A 54 -15.55 -2.07 3.39
CA GLU A 54 -15.96 -2.67 4.66
C GLU A 54 -17.00 -1.82 5.42
N ILE A 55 -17.31 -0.61 4.93
CA ILE A 55 -18.24 0.32 5.57
C ILE A 55 -19.61 0.18 4.92
N ALA A 56 -20.51 -0.56 5.55
CA ALA A 56 -21.82 -0.87 5.01
C ALA A 56 -22.70 0.38 4.77
N ASP A 57 -22.54 1.41 5.61
CA ASP A 57 -23.31 2.67 5.58
C ASP A 57 -22.54 3.85 4.96
N LEU A 58 -21.49 3.59 4.18
CA LEU A 58 -20.62 4.63 3.62
C LEU A 58 -21.41 5.70 2.84
N GLN A 59 -22.39 5.28 2.04
CA GLN A 59 -23.20 6.22 1.25
C GLN A 59 -24.02 7.16 2.14
N GLN A 60 -24.57 6.66 3.25
CA GLN A 60 -25.28 7.47 4.23
C GLN A 60 -24.34 8.48 4.90
N LYS A 61 -23.14 8.04 5.29
CA LYS A 61 -22.11 8.93 5.86
C LYS A 61 -21.71 10.05 4.89
N ILE A 62 -21.53 9.71 3.61
CA ILE A 62 -21.26 10.71 2.54
C ILE A 62 -22.42 11.71 2.43
N GLN A 63 -23.67 11.27 2.50
CA GLN A 63 -24.83 12.17 2.45
C GLN A 63 -24.86 13.13 3.63
N ILE A 64 -24.57 12.67 4.84
CA ILE A 64 -24.47 13.50 6.05
C ILE A 64 -23.38 14.57 5.89
N LEU A 65 -22.19 14.15 5.45
CA LEU A 65 -21.06 15.05 5.18
C LEU A 65 -21.41 16.08 4.10
N THR A 66 -22.07 15.64 3.02
CA THR A 66 -22.48 16.50 1.92
C THR A 66 -23.47 17.58 2.40
N ALA A 67 -24.49 17.20 3.19
CA ALA A 67 -25.46 18.15 3.72
C ALA A 67 -24.80 19.18 4.65
N ALA A 68 -23.88 18.73 5.50
CA ALA A 68 -23.12 19.64 6.38
C ALA A 68 -22.22 20.59 5.56
N ALA A 69 -21.55 20.10 4.54
CA ALA A 69 -20.69 20.89 3.67
C ALA A 69 -21.51 21.94 2.88
N GLN A 70 -22.65 21.54 2.31
CA GLN A 70 -23.54 22.47 1.59
C GLN A 70 -24.00 23.63 2.46
N LYS A 71 -24.26 23.38 3.76
CA LYS A 71 -24.75 24.38 4.69
C LYS A 71 -23.67 25.32 5.21
N ASN A 72 -22.46 24.80 5.47
CA ASN A 72 -21.47 25.48 6.30
C ASN A 72 -20.21 25.92 5.55
N ILE A 73 -20.09 25.64 4.25
CA ILE A 73 -18.97 26.07 3.41
C ILE A 73 -19.43 27.23 2.51
N ASP A 74 -18.64 28.28 2.45
CA ASP A 74 -18.76 29.37 1.48
C ASP A 74 -18.23 28.89 0.12
N TRP A 75 -19.10 28.21 -0.66
CA TRP A 75 -18.73 27.60 -1.91
C TRP A 75 -18.20 28.60 -2.95
N PRO A 76 -18.78 29.79 -3.15
CA PRO A 76 -18.22 30.79 -4.07
C PRO A 76 -16.79 31.16 -3.70
N ARG A 77 -16.53 31.38 -2.41
CA ARG A 77 -15.20 31.73 -1.91
C ARG A 77 -14.20 30.56 -2.04
N LEU A 78 -14.63 29.34 -1.72
CA LEU A 78 -13.83 28.14 -1.90
C LEU A 78 -13.45 27.91 -3.36
N LEU A 79 -14.44 27.95 -4.28
CA LEU A 79 -14.21 27.71 -5.69
C LEU A 79 -13.29 28.77 -6.32
N ALA A 80 -13.36 30.02 -5.91
CA ALA A 80 -12.45 31.07 -6.35
C ALA A 80 -10.96 30.77 -6.02
N LEU A 81 -10.68 29.91 -5.03
CA LEU A 81 -9.32 29.49 -4.72
C LEU A 81 -8.77 28.44 -5.72
N PHE A 82 -9.65 27.78 -6.46
CA PHE A 82 -9.28 26.77 -7.49
C PHE A 82 -9.10 27.37 -8.89
N ASP A 83 -9.39 28.66 -9.11
CA ASP A 83 -9.28 29.32 -10.43
C ASP A 83 -7.84 29.47 -10.96
N ARG A 84 -6.88 28.78 -10.37
CA ARG A 84 -5.53 28.70 -10.88
C ARG A 84 -5.34 27.37 -11.59
N PRO A 85 -5.27 27.34 -12.94
CA PRO A 85 -5.03 26.09 -13.64
C PRO A 85 -3.65 25.55 -13.20
N ALA A 86 -3.68 24.42 -12.49
CA ALA A 86 -2.46 23.65 -12.33
C ALA A 86 -2.03 23.14 -13.70
N PRO A 87 -0.74 23.19 -14.07
CA PRO A 87 -0.28 22.53 -15.26
C PRO A 87 -0.66 21.05 -15.15
N MET A 88 -1.55 20.58 -16.01
CA MET A 88 -1.85 19.16 -16.11
C MET A 88 -0.57 18.43 -16.49
N ALA A 89 -0.11 17.54 -15.61
CA ALA A 89 0.92 16.59 -16.00
C ALA A 89 0.42 15.83 -17.26
N PRO A 90 1.26 15.63 -18.27
CA PRO A 90 0.86 14.84 -19.43
C PRO A 90 0.42 13.46 -18.94
N ALA A 91 -0.74 13.00 -19.44
CA ALA A 91 -1.22 11.65 -19.14
C ALA A 91 -0.12 10.65 -19.52
N VAL A 92 0.29 9.82 -18.58
CA VAL A 92 1.25 8.75 -18.84
C VAL A 92 0.58 7.80 -19.81
N GLN A 93 1.02 7.75 -21.07
CA GLN A 93 0.50 6.79 -22.05
C GLN A 93 0.96 5.39 -21.59
N ALA A 94 -0.02 4.51 -21.32
CA ALA A 94 0.28 3.13 -21.02
C ALA A 94 0.97 2.49 -22.26
N ALA A 95 2.10 1.84 -22.02
CA ALA A 95 2.75 1.02 -23.03
C ALA A 95 1.83 -0.16 -23.41
N ALA A 96 1.96 -0.68 -24.62
CA ALA A 96 1.26 -1.92 -24.98
C ALA A 96 1.66 -3.04 -23.99
N PRO A 97 0.70 -3.79 -23.44
CA PRO A 97 0.99 -4.83 -22.45
C PRO A 97 1.92 -5.89 -23.02
N THR A 98 3.03 -6.17 -22.34
CA THR A 98 4.04 -7.15 -22.70
C THR A 98 4.01 -8.39 -21.81
N VAL A 99 3.48 -8.24 -20.59
CA VAL A 99 3.43 -9.30 -19.59
C VAL A 99 2.29 -9.08 -18.60
N ARG A 100 1.74 -10.21 -18.10
CA ARG A 100 0.70 -10.19 -17.06
C ARG A 100 1.34 -10.26 -15.68
N ILE A 101 0.92 -9.36 -14.77
CA ILE A 101 1.32 -9.34 -13.37
C ILE A 101 0.08 -9.59 -12.51
N ALA A 102 0.11 -10.66 -11.70
CA ALA A 102 -0.91 -10.93 -10.71
C ALA A 102 -0.75 -9.98 -9.52
N VAL A 103 -1.81 -9.28 -9.14
CA VAL A 103 -1.85 -8.36 -8.00
C VAL A 103 -2.86 -8.86 -6.99
N ALA A 104 -2.42 -9.18 -5.77
CA ALA A 104 -3.34 -9.54 -4.70
C ALA A 104 -4.19 -8.34 -4.30
N GLN A 105 -5.51 -8.52 -4.26
CA GLN A 105 -6.45 -7.47 -3.91
C GLN A 105 -7.71 -8.06 -3.26
N ASP A 106 -7.81 -7.89 -1.96
CA ASP A 106 -8.97 -8.20 -1.14
C ASP A 106 -8.85 -7.47 0.21
N GLU A 107 -9.66 -7.82 1.19
CA GLU A 107 -9.66 -7.18 2.50
C GLU A 107 -8.36 -7.40 3.28
N ALA A 108 -7.64 -8.50 3.02
CA ALA A 108 -6.33 -8.78 3.61
C ALA A 108 -5.18 -8.05 2.90
N PHE A 109 -5.34 -7.72 1.60
CA PHE A 109 -4.34 -7.10 0.74
C PHE A 109 -4.92 -5.86 0.05
N CYS A 110 -5.10 -4.79 0.80
CA CYS A 110 -5.81 -3.58 0.36
C CYS A 110 -4.96 -2.31 0.35
N PHE A 111 -3.69 -2.40 0.79
CA PHE A 111 -2.82 -1.23 0.86
C PHE A 111 -1.87 -1.19 -0.34
N THR A 112 -2.25 -0.44 -1.37
CA THR A 112 -1.48 -0.23 -2.60
C THR A 112 -1.58 1.23 -3.00
N TYR A 113 -0.47 1.84 -3.40
CA TYR A 113 -0.49 3.16 -4.01
C TYR A 113 -1.01 3.07 -5.46
N ALA A 114 -1.95 3.94 -5.84
CA ALA A 114 -2.46 4.01 -7.20
C ALA A 114 -1.32 4.24 -8.21
N GLU A 115 -0.38 5.11 -7.86
CA GLU A 115 0.80 5.43 -8.68
C GLU A 115 1.71 4.23 -8.92
N THR A 116 1.75 3.26 -8.00
CA THR A 116 2.47 1.99 -8.21
C THR A 116 1.83 1.19 -9.34
N LEU A 117 0.51 1.03 -9.30
CA LEU A 117 -0.24 0.30 -10.33
C LEU A 117 -0.15 0.99 -11.70
N GLU A 118 -0.33 2.31 -11.74
CA GLU A 118 -0.18 3.12 -12.95
C GLU A 118 1.24 3.04 -13.53
N SER A 119 2.27 3.07 -12.67
CA SER A 119 3.66 2.94 -13.10
C SER A 119 3.98 1.56 -13.68
N LEU A 120 3.40 0.50 -13.14
CA LEU A 120 3.52 -0.85 -13.69
C LEU A 120 2.84 -0.96 -15.06
N GLN A 121 1.64 -0.39 -15.23
CA GLN A 121 0.95 -0.34 -16.51
C GLN A 121 1.72 0.50 -17.55
N ALA A 122 2.25 1.65 -17.13
CA ALA A 122 3.10 2.48 -17.99
C ALA A 122 4.37 1.75 -18.44
N ALA A 123 4.92 0.86 -17.60
CA ALA A 123 6.06 0.02 -17.95
C ALA A 123 5.68 -1.19 -18.84
N GLY A 124 4.40 -1.41 -19.16
CA GLY A 124 3.91 -2.48 -20.03
C GLY A 124 3.36 -3.70 -19.30
N ALA A 125 2.89 -3.57 -18.06
CA ALA A 125 2.18 -4.63 -17.36
C ALA A 125 0.68 -4.64 -17.66
N GLU A 126 0.10 -5.81 -17.93
CA GLU A 126 -1.33 -6.10 -17.77
C GLU A 126 -1.56 -6.55 -16.32
N LEU A 127 -2.29 -5.78 -15.53
CA LEU A 127 -2.59 -6.13 -14.14
C LEU A 127 -3.78 -7.09 -14.07
N CYS A 128 -3.57 -8.23 -13.38
CA CYS A 128 -4.58 -9.26 -13.18
C CYS A 128 -4.82 -9.43 -11.69
N TYR A 129 -5.93 -8.92 -11.20
CA TYR A 129 -6.26 -8.98 -9.78
C TYR A 129 -6.75 -10.36 -9.37
N PHE A 130 -6.40 -10.78 -8.15
CA PHE A 130 -6.85 -12.02 -7.53
C PHE A 130 -7.00 -11.85 -6.03
N SER A 131 -7.81 -12.70 -5.40
CA SER A 131 -8.05 -12.68 -3.97
C SER A 131 -7.38 -13.88 -3.29
N PRO A 132 -6.32 -13.69 -2.49
CA PRO A 132 -5.78 -14.76 -1.65
C PRO A 132 -6.79 -15.37 -0.68
N LEU A 133 -7.81 -14.62 -0.28
CA LEU A 133 -8.88 -15.12 0.60
C LEU A 133 -9.86 -16.05 -0.11
N ARG A 134 -10.16 -15.83 -1.40
CA ARG A 134 -11.29 -16.45 -2.09
C ARG A 134 -10.92 -17.32 -3.29
N ASP A 135 -9.87 -16.94 -4.02
CA ASP A 135 -9.50 -17.66 -5.24
C ASP A 135 -8.72 -18.92 -4.91
N ALA A 136 -8.98 -20.01 -5.65
CA ALA A 136 -8.30 -21.27 -5.44
C ALA A 136 -6.96 -21.38 -6.18
N ALA A 137 -6.67 -20.47 -7.14
CA ALA A 137 -5.47 -20.51 -7.97
C ALA A 137 -5.04 -19.10 -8.39
N LEU A 138 -3.76 -18.96 -8.71
CA LEU A 138 -3.22 -17.75 -9.34
C LEU A 138 -3.79 -17.58 -10.76
N PRO A 139 -3.93 -16.32 -11.24
CA PRO A 139 -4.28 -16.05 -12.63
C PRO A 139 -3.32 -16.74 -13.60
N GLN A 140 -3.87 -17.18 -14.75
CA GLN A 140 -3.06 -17.91 -15.74
C GLN A 140 -2.11 -16.99 -16.52
N LYS A 141 -1.00 -17.56 -17.00
CA LYS A 141 -0.01 -16.90 -17.89
C LYS A 141 0.60 -15.65 -17.27
N ILE A 142 0.77 -15.60 -15.94
CA ILE A 142 1.44 -14.50 -15.27
C ILE A 142 2.97 -14.63 -15.40
N GLY A 143 3.64 -13.51 -15.56
CA GLY A 143 5.09 -13.38 -15.50
C GLY A 143 5.60 -12.79 -14.19
N GLY A 144 4.71 -12.18 -13.37
CA GLY A 144 5.06 -11.58 -12.09
C GLY A 144 3.93 -11.66 -11.07
N LEU A 145 4.28 -11.53 -9.78
CA LEU A 145 3.37 -11.56 -8.65
C LEU A 145 3.65 -10.35 -7.74
N TYR A 146 2.62 -9.58 -7.44
CA TYR A 146 2.67 -8.48 -6.47
C TYR A 146 1.72 -8.75 -5.31
N LEU A 147 2.27 -8.88 -4.11
CA LEU A 147 1.57 -9.05 -2.85
C LEU A 147 1.75 -7.74 -2.04
N PRO A 148 0.81 -6.81 -2.09
CA PRO A 148 0.91 -5.53 -1.40
C PRO A 148 0.70 -5.67 0.11
N GLY A 149 0.74 -4.54 0.81
CA GLY A 149 0.38 -4.45 2.21
C GLY A 149 -1.11 -4.62 2.45
N GLY A 150 -1.47 -4.58 3.71
CA GLY A 150 -2.84 -4.72 4.19
C GLY A 150 -2.89 -5.26 5.61
N TYR A 151 -3.90 -6.07 5.90
CA TYR A 151 -4.21 -6.59 7.23
C TYR A 151 -4.33 -8.12 7.23
N PRO A 152 -3.32 -8.88 6.79
CA PRO A 152 -3.42 -10.34 6.71
C PRO A 152 -3.64 -10.99 8.08
N GLU A 153 -3.21 -10.34 9.16
CA GLU A 153 -3.41 -10.81 10.54
C GLU A 153 -4.89 -10.86 10.94
N LEU A 154 -5.72 -9.94 10.43
CA LEU A 154 -7.17 -9.94 10.69
C LEU A 154 -7.88 -11.09 9.97
N TYR A 155 -7.28 -11.63 8.94
CA TYR A 155 -7.81 -12.70 8.09
C TYR A 155 -6.94 -13.95 8.12
N ALA A 156 -6.06 -14.08 9.13
CA ALA A 156 -5.05 -15.14 9.18
C ALA A 156 -5.64 -16.55 9.12
N ALA A 157 -6.75 -16.79 9.84
CA ALA A 157 -7.47 -18.06 9.80
C ALA A 157 -8.05 -18.39 8.40
N GLN A 158 -8.59 -17.38 7.70
CA GLN A 158 -9.16 -17.56 6.36
C GLN A 158 -8.05 -17.79 5.32
N LEU A 159 -6.95 -17.02 5.39
CA LEU A 159 -5.77 -17.23 4.54
C LEU A 159 -5.17 -18.63 4.76
N ALA A 160 -5.11 -19.08 6.02
CA ALA A 160 -4.65 -20.43 6.36
C ALA A 160 -5.53 -21.53 5.79
N ALA A 161 -6.85 -21.34 5.82
CA ALA A 161 -7.82 -22.30 5.29
C ALA A 161 -7.70 -22.45 3.76
N ASN A 162 -7.28 -21.40 3.03
CA ASN A 162 -7.07 -21.48 1.59
C ASN A 162 -5.72 -22.13 1.23
N THR A 163 -5.61 -23.42 1.52
CA THR A 163 -4.39 -24.21 1.29
C THR A 163 -4.00 -24.24 -0.20
N ALA A 164 -4.98 -24.27 -1.11
CA ALA A 164 -4.73 -24.28 -2.55
C ALA A 164 -3.96 -23.03 -3.00
N MET A 165 -4.38 -21.84 -2.60
CA MET A 165 -3.72 -20.59 -2.94
C MET A 165 -2.34 -20.48 -2.29
N ARG A 166 -2.20 -20.86 -0.99
CA ARG A 166 -0.89 -20.87 -0.32
C ARG A 166 0.12 -21.76 -1.04
N CYS A 167 -0.27 -22.97 -1.42
CA CYS A 167 0.56 -23.89 -2.18
C CYS A 167 0.89 -23.37 -3.59
N ALA A 168 -0.08 -22.73 -4.26
CA ALA A 168 0.14 -22.14 -5.58
C ALA A 168 1.19 -21.02 -5.54
N ILE A 169 1.08 -20.11 -4.56
CA ILE A 169 2.06 -19.02 -4.35
C ILE A 169 3.42 -19.60 -3.99
N ASN A 170 3.50 -20.50 -3.00
CA ASN A 170 4.76 -21.14 -2.63
C ASN A 170 5.45 -21.76 -3.86
N THR A 171 4.72 -22.61 -4.59
CA THR A 171 5.26 -23.28 -5.77
C THR A 171 5.71 -22.29 -6.83
N ALA A 172 4.95 -21.23 -7.09
CA ALA A 172 5.28 -20.24 -8.12
C ALA A 172 6.56 -19.47 -7.75
N VAL A 173 6.69 -19.00 -6.50
CA VAL A 173 7.88 -18.28 -6.04
C VAL A 173 9.10 -19.18 -6.01
N GLN A 174 8.99 -20.42 -5.51
CA GLN A 174 10.09 -21.38 -5.51
C GLN A 174 10.56 -21.76 -6.93
N ARG A 175 9.68 -21.65 -7.93
CA ARG A 175 10.02 -21.82 -9.35
C ARG A 175 10.58 -20.57 -10.02
N GLY A 176 10.88 -19.53 -9.25
CA GLY A 176 11.51 -18.30 -9.70
C GLY A 176 10.57 -17.28 -10.32
N LEU A 177 9.25 -17.34 -10.05
CA LEU A 177 8.33 -16.29 -10.49
C LEU A 177 8.76 -14.95 -9.89
N PRO A 178 9.06 -13.92 -10.69
CA PRO A 178 9.31 -12.58 -10.22
C PRO A 178 8.23 -12.11 -9.25
N THR A 179 8.63 -11.84 -8.00
CA THR A 179 7.69 -11.59 -6.90
C THR A 179 8.12 -10.37 -6.09
N VAL A 180 7.14 -9.51 -5.79
CA VAL A 180 7.27 -8.40 -4.85
C VAL A 180 6.26 -8.60 -3.74
N ALA A 181 6.70 -8.54 -2.47
CA ALA A 181 5.86 -8.71 -1.30
C ALA A 181 6.18 -7.64 -0.25
N GLU A 182 5.25 -6.74 0.01
CA GLU A 182 5.41 -5.62 0.93
C GLU A 182 4.56 -5.80 2.18
N CYS A 183 5.12 -5.56 3.35
CA CYS A 183 4.44 -5.51 4.65
C CYS A 183 3.51 -6.73 4.88
N GLY A 184 2.19 -6.60 4.70
CA GLY A 184 1.25 -7.72 4.79
C GLY A 184 1.56 -8.85 3.82
N GLY A 185 1.96 -8.53 2.58
CA GLY A 185 2.41 -9.51 1.60
C GLY A 185 3.66 -10.26 2.04
N PHE A 186 4.61 -9.57 2.68
CA PHE A 186 5.79 -10.19 3.28
C PHE A 186 5.40 -11.17 4.40
N LEU A 187 4.53 -10.78 5.33
CA LEU A 187 4.05 -11.66 6.39
C LEU A 187 3.36 -12.91 5.84
N TYR A 188 2.58 -12.77 4.77
CA TYR A 188 1.92 -13.90 4.11
C TYR A 188 2.90 -14.87 3.45
N LEU A 189 4.07 -14.43 3.01
CA LEU A 189 5.12 -15.32 2.52
C LEU A 189 5.86 -16.09 3.62
N GLY A 190 5.69 -15.72 4.90
CA GLY A 190 6.27 -16.41 6.06
C GLY A 190 5.71 -17.81 6.30
N GLN A 191 6.18 -18.46 7.37
CA GLN A 191 5.73 -19.80 7.78
C GLN A 191 4.36 -19.74 8.46
N THR A 192 4.22 -18.84 9.42
CA THR A 192 3.00 -18.61 10.20
C THR A 192 2.77 -17.14 10.44
N LEU A 193 1.53 -16.77 10.74
CA LEU A 193 1.14 -15.42 11.16
C LEU A 193 0.18 -15.53 12.34
N GLU A 194 0.47 -14.83 13.43
CA GLU A 194 -0.45 -14.68 14.55
C GLU A 194 -1.60 -13.74 14.19
N ASP A 195 -2.81 -14.10 14.61
CA ASP A 195 -3.96 -13.22 14.60
C ASP A 195 -3.96 -12.27 15.83
N ASP A 196 -4.99 -11.43 15.95
CA ASP A 196 -5.16 -10.52 17.11
C ASP A 196 -5.27 -11.24 18.46
N ALA A 197 -5.69 -12.50 18.47
CA ALA A 197 -5.78 -13.34 19.67
C ALA A 197 -4.45 -14.04 20.00
N GLY A 198 -3.41 -13.89 19.17
CA GLY A 198 -2.13 -14.56 19.32
C GLY A 198 -2.12 -16.01 18.84
N THR A 199 -3.15 -16.43 18.07
CA THR A 199 -3.18 -17.76 17.47
C THR A 199 -2.37 -17.76 16.19
N ALA A 200 -1.36 -18.63 16.08
CA ALA A 200 -0.53 -18.76 14.90
C ALA A 200 -1.22 -19.60 13.81
N HIS A 201 -1.31 -19.05 12.62
CA HIS A 201 -1.93 -19.69 11.45
C HIS A 201 -0.89 -19.92 10.35
N PRO A 202 -0.91 -21.07 9.64
CA PRO A 202 0.05 -21.35 8.56
C PRO A 202 -0.17 -20.40 7.37
N MET A 203 0.95 -19.88 6.82
CA MET A 203 0.98 -18.99 5.66
C MET A 203 1.63 -19.69 4.45
N ALA A 204 2.10 -18.95 3.44
CA ALA A 204 2.60 -19.55 2.20
C ALA A 204 3.91 -20.32 2.37
N GLY A 205 4.69 -20.07 3.41
CA GLY A 205 5.89 -20.84 3.76
C GLY A 205 7.05 -20.68 2.76
N VAL A 206 7.12 -19.55 2.08
CA VAL A 206 8.22 -19.23 1.14
C VAL A 206 9.47 -18.78 1.90
N LEU A 207 9.27 -17.98 2.96
CA LEU A 207 10.33 -17.37 3.77
C LEU A 207 10.38 -17.98 5.17
N PRO A 208 11.57 -18.00 5.82
CA PRO A 208 11.77 -18.62 7.13
C PRO A 208 11.35 -17.67 8.26
N GLY A 209 10.21 -17.07 8.25
CA GLY A 209 9.79 -16.16 9.32
C GLY A 209 8.43 -16.56 9.88
N GLN A 210 8.20 -16.19 11.13
CA GLN A 210 6.90 -16.28 11.81
C GLN A 210 6.47 -14.87 12.17
N GLY A 211 5.34 -14.43 11.62
CA GLY A 211 4.73 -13.15 11.95
C GLY A 211 4.07 -13.21 13.32
N PHE A 212 4.35 -12.25 14.20
CA PHE A 212 3.81 -12.21 15.55
C PHE A 212 3.40 -10.82 15.97
N ARG A 213 2.44 -10.75 16.90
CA ARG A 213 1.93 -9.50 17.45
C ARG A 213 2.87 -8.92 18.50
N VAL A 214 3.27 -7.66 18.36
CA VAL A 214 4.14 -6.97 19.32
C VAL A 214 3.35 -6.18 20.38
N GLY A 215 2.07 -5.89 20.14
CA GLY A 215 1.23 -5.10 21.03
C GLY A 215 1.55 -3.60 21.07
N ARG A 216 2.47 -3.14 20.23
CA ARG A 216 2.84 -1.72 20.06
C ARG A 216 3.30 -1.48 18.63
N LEU A 217 3.38 -0.22 18.24
CA LEU A 217 3.96 0.17 16.96
C LEU A 217 5.44 -0.22 16.91
N VAL A 218 5.83 -1.05 15.94
CA VAL A 218 7.22 -1.55 15.77
C VAL A 218 8.05 -0.51 15.04
N ARG A 219 7.58 -0.10 13.84
CA ARG A 219 8.22 0.93 13.03
C ARG A 219 7.17 1.83 12.39
N PHE A 220 7.55 3.10 12.22
CA PHE A 220 6.71 4.10 11.58
C PHE A 220 7.55 5.16 10.89
N GLY A 221 7.16 5.52 9.66
CA GLY A 221 7.67 6.67 8.93
C GLY A 221 8.67 6.33 7.84
N TYR A 222 9.31 7.36 7.31
CA TYR A 222 10.20 7.27 6.16
C TYR A 222 11.60 6.80 6.54
N ALA A 223 12.21 6.05 5.61
CA ALA A 223 13.61 5.61 5.69
C ALA A 223 14.21 5.53 4.28
N ALA A 224 15.53 5.52 4.19
CA ALA A 224 16.27 5.12 2.99
C ALA A 224 16.63 3.64 3.13
N LEU A 225 16.31 2.86 2.10
CA LEU A 225 16.61 1.44 2.00
C LEU A 225 17.78 1.24 1.05
N THR A 226 18.96 0.89 1.57
CA THR A 226 20.17 0.69 0.76
C THR A 226 20.42 -0.79 0.52
N PRO A 227 20.33 -1.29 -0.73
CA PRO A 227 20.60 -2.69 -1.07
C PRO A 227 22.07 -3.03 -0.87
N GLN A 228 22.36 -4.21 -0.29
CA GLN A 228 23.72 -4.69 -0.10
C GLN A 228 24.28 -5.41 -1.33
N ALA A 229 23.41 -5.86 -2.24
CA ALA A 229 23.79 -6.54 -3.48
C ALA A 229 22.79 -6.22 -4.61
N ASP A 230 23.20 -6.48 -5.84
CA ASP A 230 22.32 -6.43 -7.01
C ASP A 230 21.23 -7.52 -6.90
N SER A 231 20.03 -7.16 -7.32
CA SER A 231 18.88 -8.07 -7.33
C SER A 231 17.93 -7.76 -8.49
N MET A 232 16.78 -8.43 -8.53
CA MET A 232 15.74 -8.16 -9.54
C MET A 232 15.41 -6.67 -9.65
N LEU A 233 15.14 -6.01 -8.52
CA LEU A 233 14.70 -4.61 -8.50
C LEU A 233 15.82 -3.62 -8.24
N PHE A 234 16.85 -4.01 -7.48
CA PHE A 234 17.78 -3.08 -6.86
C PHE A 234 19.20 -3.22 -7.39
N ARG A 235 19.97 -2.17 -7.26
CA ARG A 235 21.42 -2.16 -7.50
C ARG A 235 22.14 -1.86 -6.18
N ALA A 236 23.23 -2.55 -5.94
CA ALA A 236 24.04 -2.39 -4.72
C ALA A 236 24.39 -0.91 -4.47
N GLY A 237 24.11 -0.44 -3.25
CA GLY A 237 24.40 0.93 -2.84
C GLY A 237 23.46 2.01 -3.38
N GLU A 238 22.45 1.69 -4.23
CA GLU A 238 21.46 2.66 -4.75
C GLU A 238 20.32 2.83 -3.72
N PRO A 239 20.26 3.95 -2.96
CA PRO A 239 19.24 4.10 -1.93
C PRO A 239 17.86 4.34 -2.54
N VAL A 240 16.84 3.69 -1.96
CA VAL A 240 15.43 3.84 -2.34
C VAL A 240 14.63 4.39 -1.16
N PRO A 241 13.82 5.45 -1.35
CA PRO A 241 12.95 5.95 -0.31
C PRO A 241 11.81 4.96 -0.06
N VAL A 242 11.56 4.70 1.23
CA VAL A 242 10.52 3.77 1.67
C VAL A 242 9.76 4.34 2.85
N HIS A 243 8.58 3.75 3.10
CA HIS A 243 7.79 4.00 4.29
C HIS A 243 7.52 2.68 5.01
N GLU A 244 7.59 2.67 6.34
CA GLU A 244 7.14 1.54 7.16
C GLU A 244 6.05 1.99 8.13
N PHE A 245 5.04 1.13 8.32
CA PHE A 245 4.02 1.29 9.35
C PHE A 245 3.43 -0.08 9.71
N HIS A 246 3.91 -0.69 10.81
CA HIS A 246 3.42 -2.01 11.21
C HIS A 246 3.47 -2.23 12.74
N HIS A 247 2.52 -3.01 13.24
CA HIS A 247 2.37 -3.46 14.62
C HIS A 247 2.75 -4.93 14.82
N TRP A 248 2.76 -5.73 13.74
CA TRP A 248 3.33 -7.07 13.72
C TRP A 248 4.80 -7.02 13.37
N ASP A 249 5.56 -7.97 13.86
CA ASP A 249 6.96 -8.17 13.49
C ASP A 249 7.15 -9.61 12.98
N SER A 250 8.35 -9.95 12.54
CA SER A 250 8.71 -11.30 12.11
C SER A 250 9.94 -11.77 12.87
N THR A 251 10.00 -13.08 13.15
CA THR A 251 11.20 -13.70 13.73
C THR A 251 12.38 -13.68 12.78
N CYS A 252 12.15 -13.41 11.49
CA CYS A 252 13.19 -13.29 10.46
C CYS A 252 12.83 -12.16 9.49
N ASN A 253 13.50 -11.02 9.61
CA ASN A 253 13.28 -9.84 8.79
C ASN A 253 14.20 -9.74 7.57
N GLY A 254 15.12 -10.68 7.38
CA GLY A 254 16.12 -10.65 6.32
C GLY A 254 17.22 -9.61 6.56
N THR A 255 18.21 -9.58 5.67
CA THR A 255 19.40 -8.72 5.77
C THR A 255 19.86 -8.18 4.42
N ALA A 256 18.99 -8.22 3.39
CA ALA A 256 19.39 -7.77 2.05
C ALA A 256 19.59 -6.25 1.93
N PHE A 257 19.10 -5.50 2.91
CA PHE A 257 19.14 -4.04 2.93
C PHE A 257 19.57 -3.49 4.28
N ALA A 258 20.28 -2.38 4.23
CA ALA A 258 20.44 -1.48 5.37
C ALA A 258 19.40 -0.36 5.27
N ALA A 259 18.49 -0.28 6.22
CA ALA A 259 17.50 0.77 6.34
C ALA A 259 17.99 1.86 7.28
N GLN A 260 17.82 3.14 6.91
CA GLN A 260 18.26 4.27 7.72
C GLN A 260 17.24 5.42 7.71
N LYS A 261 16.91 5.92 8.88
CA LYS A 261 16.09 7.14 9.07
C LYS A 261 16.95 8.40 9.10
N ALA A 262 16.33 9.55 8.82
CA ALA A 262 16.98 10.86 8.90
C ALA A 262 17.57 11.18 10.29
N ASN A 263 17.04 10.60 11.37
CA ASN A 263 17.55 10.76 12.73
C ASN A 263 18.71 9.80 13.09
N GLY A 264 19.26 9.06 12.12
CA GLY A 264 20.38 8.15 12.29
C GLY A 264 20.01 6.74 12.76
N ARG A 265 18.76 6.44 13.12
CA ARG A 265 18.35 5.05 13.44
C ARG A 265 18.50 4.18 12.20
N HIS A 266 19.10 3.01 12.36
CA HIS A 266 19.35 2.05 11.29
C HIS A 266 19.02 0.62 11.73
N TRP A 267 18.74 -0.25 10.77
CA TRP A 267 18.52 -1.68 10.96
C TRP A 267 18.68 -2.42 9.63
N ASP A 268 19.00 -3.71 9.71
CA ASP A 268 18.99 -4.59 8.54
C ASP A 268 17.58 -5.18 8.34
N CYS A 269 17.16 -5.34 7.08
CA CYS A 269 15.86 -5.90 6.76
C CYS A 269 15.78 -6.39 5.30
N GLY A 270 14.64 -7.04 4.99
CA GLY A 270 14.25 -7.45 3.67
C GLY A 270 15.03 -8.62 3.10
N PHE A 271 14.38 -9.29 2.18
CA PHE A 271 14.91 -10.35 1.33
C PHE A 271 14.92 -9.84 -0.10
N ALA A 272 16.03 -10.04 -0.80
CA ALA A 272 16.13 -9.71 -2.23
C ALA A 272 17.06 -10.69 -2.93
N ASN A 273 16.66 -11.12 -4.13
CA ASN A 273 17.47 -11.95 -5.01
C ASN A 273 17.07 -11.72 -6.48
N GLY A 274 17.44 -12.59 -7.39
CA GLY A 274 17.15 -12.47 -8.81
C GLY A 274 15.67 -12.52 -9.21
N HIS A 275 14.75 -12.90 -8.29
CA HIS A 275 13.32 -13.00 -8.59
C HIS A 275 12.40 -12.59 -7.43
N LEU A 276 12.94 -12.19 -6.29
CA LEU A 276 12.14 -11.84 -5.10
C LEU A 276 12.60 -10.52 -4.49
N TYR A 277 11.65 -9.69 -4.11
CA TYR A 277 11.74 -8.71 -3.03
C TYR A 277 10.65 -9.00 -2.01
N ALA A 278 10.99 -9.05 -0.71
CA ALA A 278 10.04 -9.18 0.37
C ALA A 278 10.54 -8.47 1.64
N GLY A 279 9.68 -7.69 2.28
CA GLY A 279 10.02 -6.97 3.51
C GLY A 279 8.88 -6.09 4.01
N PHE A 280 9.05 -5.52 5.22
CA PHE A 280 8.09 -4.53 5.75
C PHE A 280 8.09 -3.20 4.99
N PRO A 281 9.24 -2.71 4.45
CA PRO A 281 9.25 -1.43 3.75
C PRO A 281 8.32 -1.44 2.53
N HIS A 282 7.45 -0.41 2.44
CA HIS A 282 6.67 -0.09 1.26
C HIS A 282 7.52 0.77 0.33
N LEU A 283 7.68 0.32 -0.90
CA LEU A 283 8.40 1.04 -1.94
C LEU A 283 7.51 2.12 -2.56
N TYR A 284 8.07 3.29 -2.81
CA TYR A 284 7.41 4.29 -3.66
C TYR A 284 7.95 4.15 -5.08
N TRP A 285 7.12 3.66 -5.99
CA TRP A 285 7.54 3.22 -7.33
C TRP A 285 7.56 4.33 -8.37
N ALA A 286 6.67 5.33 -8.23
CA ALA A 286 6.52 6.39 -9.21
C ALA A 286 7.82 7.22 -9.35
N GLY A 287 8.23 7.46 -10.59
CA GLY A 287 9.46 8.20 -10.88
C GLY A 287 10.77 7.45 -10.60
N THR A 288 10.70 6.15 -10.28
CA THR A 288 11.86 5.29 -10.04
C THR A 288 12.04 4.27 -11.17
N PRO A 289 13.19 3.59 -11.29
CA PRO A 289 13.37 2.50 -12.25
C PRO A 289 12.71 1.18 -11.85
N LEU A 290 12.12 1.07 -10.66
CA LEU A 290 11.57 -0.18 -10.12
C LEU A 290 10.48 -0.80 -10.99
N PRO A 291 9.46 -0.04 -11.49
CA PRO A 291 8.43 -0.61 -12.36
C PRO A 291 9.00 -1.27 -13.60
N GLN A 292 9.93 -0.59 -14.27
CA GLN A 292 10.57 -1.11 -15.49
C GLN A 292 11.41 -2.35 -15.21
N ARG A 293 12.16 -2.36 -14.09
CA ARG A 293 12.97 -3.52 -13.68
C ARG A 293 12.07 -4.73 -13.39
N PHE A 294 10.96 -4.56 -12.68
CA PHE A 294 10.02 -5.64 -12.38
C PHE A 294 9.32 -6.17 -13.63
N VAL A 295 8.79 -5.30 -14.48
CA VAL A 295 8.12 -5.69 -15.72
C VAL A 295 9.10 -6.41 -16.66
N THR A 296 10.35 -5.96 -16.74
CA THR A 296 11.39 -6.64 -17.54
C THR A 296 11.67 -8.04 -17.02
N ALA A 297 11.84 -8.22 -15.72
CA ALA A 297 12.05 -9.54 -15.11
C ALA A 297 10.84 -10.46 -15.33
N ALA A 298 9.62 -9.93 -15.19
CA ALA A 298 8.38 -10.64 -15.42
C ALA A 298 8.25 -11.10 -16.89
N ALA A 299 8.58 -10.24 -17.86
CA ALA A 299 8.54 -10.57 -19.29
C ALA A 299 9.57 -11.65 -19.64
N GLN A 300 10.79 -11.57 -19.12
CA GLN A 300 11.82 -12.58 -19.29
C GLN A 300 11.38 -13.94 -18.74
N TYR A 301 10.80 -13.98 -17.54
CA TYR A 301 10.26 -15.21 -16.96
C TYR A 301 9.14 -15.82 -17.81
N ALA A 302 8.20 -15.01 -18.31
CA ALA A 302 7.11 -15.48 -19.15
C ALA A 302 7.63 -16.12 -20.47
N GLN A 303 8.66 -15.52 -21.09
CA GLN A 303 9.30 -16.06 -22.30
C GLN A 303 9.96 -17.42 -22.06
N THR A 304 10.62 -17.62 -20.93
CA THR A 304 11.25 -18.93 -20.61
C THR A 304 10.23 -20.04 -20.44
N LYS A 305 9.00 -19.72 -20.06
CA LYS A 305 7.90 -20.70 -19.93
C LYS A 305 7.23 -21.04 -21.25
N THR A 306 7.13 -20.08 -22.17
CA THR A 306 6.55 -20.32 -23.50
C THR A 306 7.53 -21.06 -24.45
N GLY A 307 8.84 -20.92 -24.27
CA GLY A 307 9.86 -21.63 -25.05
C GLY A 307 10.11 -23.09 -24.65
N ARG A 308 9.42 -23.61 -23.62
CA ARG A 308 9.52 -25.02 -23.19
C ARG A 308 8.43 -25.94 -23.71
N THR A 309 7.63 -25.49 -24.67
CA THR A 309 6.65 -26.34 -25.37
C THR A 309 7.21 -26.71 -26.75
N VAL A 310 8.23 -27.56 -26.78
CA VAL A 310 8.58 -28.40 -27.94
C VAL A 310 8.95 -29.75 -27.39
#